data_deff93263b18b994ba01450d1fb090db
#
_entry.id   deff93263b18b994ba01450d1fb090db
#
_cell.length_a   1.000
_cell.length_b   1.000
_cell.length_c   1.000
_cell.angle_alpha   90.00
_cell.angle_beta   90.00
_cell.angle_gamma   90.00
#
_symmetry.space_group_name_H-M   'P 1'
#
loop_
_entity.id
_entity.type
_entity.pdbx_description
1 polymer ?
#
loop_
_entity_poly.entity_id
_entity_poly.type
_entity_poly.pdbx_seq_one_letter_code
_entity_poly.pdbx_strand_id
1 'polypeptide(L)'
;LCPALPYGLFDCQVSHATKEQKANGKVVFDGVIEMAKENLAQGVPVGLGTDTACPFVTQYDMWRELDFYGKYCGVSNAFALYTGTLLNATLAGVGDVTGSIEVGKCADMIVTKGNPLEDLSVLRHVEMVVKDGVIYDHPQVKKIPEVEVEMDKFNRVK
;
A
#
# COMPACT_ATOMS: atom_id res chain seq x y z
N LEU A 1 -5.74 -6.87 1.11
CA LEU A 1 -4.46 -7.55 1.03
C LEU A 1 -3.62 -7.08 2.20
N CYS A 2 -3.05 -7.95 2.94
CA CYS A 2 -2.23 -7.53 4.06
C CYS A 2 -1.35 -8.69 4.49
N PRO A 3 -0.08 -8.44 4.65
CA PRO A 3 0.81 -7.66 3.83
C PRO A 3 1.36 -8.48 2.68
N ALA A 4 1.38 -7.95 1.48
CA ALA A 4 2.12 -8.56 0.36
C ALA A 4 3.62 -8.29 0.51
N LEU A 5 4.19 -8.63 1.66
CA LEU A 5 5.61 -8.47 1.90
C LEU A 5 6.37 -9.47 1.02
N PRO A 6 7.17 -9.01 0.05
CA PRO A 6 7.90 -9.92 -0.83
C PRO A 6 8.81 -10.86 -0.02
N TYR A 7 8.66 -12.15 -0.22
CA TYR A 7 9.43 -13.16 0.53
C TYR A 7 10.94 -12.98 0.39
N GLY A 8 11.42 -12.37 -0.69
CA GLY A 8 12.84 -12.06 -0.91
C GLY A 8 13.43 -11.10 0.13
N LEU A 9 12.61 -10.34 0.86
CA LEU A 9 13.08 -9.54 1.98
C LEU A 9 13.66 -10.37 3.12
N PHE A 10 13.26 -11.64 3.25
CA PHE A 10 13.86 -12.53 4.24
C PHE A 10 15.32 -12.91 3.92
N ASP A 11 15.80 -12.63 2.70
CA ASP A 11 17.19 -12.84 2.28
C ASP A 11 18.05 -11.57 2.33
N CYS A 12 17.49 -10.42 2.70
CA CYS A 12 18.25 -9.18 2.81
C CYS A 12 19.24 -9.20 3.98
N GLN A 13 20.28 -8.36 3.91
CA GLN A 13 21.36 -8.31 4.91
C GLN A 13 20.89 -7.92 6.32
N VAL A 14 19.80 -7.18 6.42
CA VAL A 14 19.22 -6.73 7.70
C VAL A 14 18.20 -7.73 8.26
N SER A 15 17.95 -8.83 7.56
CA SER A 15 17.04 -9.88 7.99
C SER A 15 17.80 -10.95 8.79
N HIS A 16 17.30 -11.28 9.96
CA HIS A 16 17.78 -12.40 10.79
C HIS A 16 16.88 -13.63 10.66
N ALA A 17 16.15 -13.75 9.56
CA ALA A 17 15.19 -14.83 9.34
C ALA A 17 15.87 -16.20 9.23
N THR A 18 15.32 -17.21 9.91
CA THR A 18 15.76 -18.60 9.79
C THR A 18 15.35 -19.21 8.45
N LYS A 19 15.88 -20.40 8.12
CA LYS A 19 15.49 -21.13 6.89
C LYS A 19 13.98 -21.44 6.87
N GLU A 20 13.44 -21.80 8.02
CA GLU A 20 12.01 -22.09 8.18
C GLU A 20 11.17 -20.83 7.97
N GLN A 21 11.58 -19.69 8.52
CA GLN A 21 10.89 -18.41 8.32
C GLN A 21 10.92 -17.99 6.83
N LYS A 22 12.04 -18.17 6.14
CA LYS A 22 12.15 -17.90 4.70
C LYS A 22 11.21 -18.77 3.89
N ALA A 23 11.19 -20.09 4.17
CA ALA A 23 10.30 -21.03 3.48
C ALA A 23 8.83 -20.70 3.73
N ASN A 24 8.45 -20.43 4.98
CA ASN A 24 7.10 -20.03 5.35
C ASN A 24 6.72 -18.67 4.75
N GLY A 25 7.62 -17.71 4.74
CA GLY A 25 7.41 -16.40 4.10
C GLY A 25 7.05 -16.51 2.63
N LYS A 26 7.71 -17.43 1.90
CA LYS A 26 7.37 -17.71 0.50
C LYS A 26 5.96 -18.29 0.35
N VAL A 27 5.62 -19.29 1.16
CA VAL A 27 4.28 -19.92 1.12
C VAL A 27 3.19 -18.90 1.42
N VAL A 28 3.39 -18.07 2.44
CA VAL A 28 2.43 -17.01 2.81
C VAL A 28 2.29 -15.98 1.70
N PHE A 29 3.42 -15.51 1.16
CA PHE A 29 3.40 -14.55 0.06
C PHE A 29 2.66 -15.09 -1.17
N ASP A 30 3.03 -16.28 -1.62
CA ASP A 30 2.42 -16.90 -2.81
C ASP A 30 0.91 -17.12 -2.57
N GLY A 31 0.52 -17.62 -1.38
CA GLY A 31 -0.87 -17.85 -1.02
C GLY A 31 -1.72 -16.58 -0.93
N VAL A 32 -1.16 -15.49 -0.39
CA VAL A 32 -1.85 -14.18 -0.34
C VAL A 32 -2.10 -13.64 -1.74
N ILE A 33 -1.12 -13.74 -2.63
CA ILE A 33 -1.25 -13.27 -4.02
C ILE A 33 -2.25 -14.13 -4.79
N GLU A 34 -2.19 -15.44 -4.66
CA GLU A 34 -3.13 -16.36 -5.31
C GLU A 34 -4.56 -16.11 -4.84
N MET A 35 -4.78 -16.03 -3.52
CA MET A 35 -6.07 -15.71 -2.94
C MET A 35 -6.62 -14.37 -3.43
N ALA A 36 -5.77 -13.33 -3.51
CA ALA A 36 -6.19 -12.03 -4.00
C ALA A 36 -6.63 -12.06 -5.46
N LYS A 37 -5.88 -12.75 -6.32
CA LYS A 37 -6.24 -12.94 -7.73
C LYS A 37 -7.55 -13.70 -7.89
N GLU A 38 -7.73 -14.78 -7.14
CA GLU A 38 -8.94 -15.58 -7.16
C GLU A 38 -10.17 -14.76 -6.74
N ASN A 39 -10.06 -14.05 -5.61
CA ASN A 39 -11.12 -13.16 -5.14
C ASN A 39 -11.48 -12.09 -6.17
N LEU A 40 -10.48 -11.46 -6.79
CA LEU A 40 -10.70 -10.48 -7.86
C LEU A 40 -11.42 -11.09 -9.07
N ALA A 41 -11.02 -12.29 -9.48
CA ALA A 41 -11.65 -12.98 -10.61
C ALA A 41 -13.12 -13.32 -10.33
N GLN A 42 -13.47 -13.57 -9.07
CA GLN A 42 -14.84 -13.83 -8.62
C GLN A 42 -15.63 -12.57 -8.27
N GLY A 43 -15.05 -11.38 -8.41
CA GLY A 43 -15.69 -10.11 -8.05
C GLY A 43 -15.82 -9.88 -6.54
N VAL A 44 -15.09 -10.62 -5.72
CA VAL A 44 -15.04 -10.41 -4.27
C VAL A 44 -14.17 -9.19 -3.96
N PRO A 45 -14.67 -8.20 -3.18
CA PRO A 45 -13.89 -7.04 -2.82
C PRO A 45 -12.64 -7.42 -2.00
N VAL A 46 -11.46 -6.93 -2.41
CA VAL A 46 -10.19 -7.14 -1.71
C VAL A 46 -9.68 -5.79 -1.22
N GLY A 47 -9.74 -5.55 0.08
CA GLY A 47 -9.18 -4.35 0.70
C GLY A 47 -7.66 -4.42 0.82
N LEU A 48 -7.01 -3.26 0.94
CA LEU A 48 -5.56 -3.14 1.15
C LEU A 48 -5.25 -2.66 2.56
N GLY A 49 -4.17 -3.17 3.13
CA GLY A 49 -3.64 -2.76 4.42
C GLY A 49 -2.18 -3.16 4.55
N THR A 50 -1.43 -2.47 5.40
CA THR A 50 0.01 -2.70 5.58
C THR A 50 0.34 -3.65 6.72
N ASP A 51 -0.55 -3.79 7.71
CA ASP A 51 -0.25 -4.48 8.97
C ASP A 51 1.02 -3.92 9.65
N THR A 52 1.06 -2.60 9.73
CA THR A 52 2.19 -1.85 10.30
C THR A 52 2.60 -2.40 11.67
N ALA A 53 3.90 -2.44 11.93
CA ALA A 53 4.63 -3.00 13.04
C ALA A 53 5.16 -4.43 12.80
N CYS A 54 4.90 -5.03 11.64
CA CYS A 54 5.69 -6.17 11.19
C CYS A 54 7.06 -5.72 10.67
N PRO A 55 8.09 -6.59 10.67
CA PRO A 55 9.39 -6.25 10.08
C PRO A 55 9.25 -5.72 8.65
N PHE A 56 9.97 -4.64 8.34
CA PHE A 56 9.94 -3.92 7.05
C PHE A 56 8.61 -3.23 6.70
N VAL A 57 7.58 -3.29 7.56
CA VAL A 57 6.30 -2.63 7.31
C VAL A 57 6.21 -1.35 8.13
N THR A 58 6.30 -0.22 7.46
CA THR A 58 6.28 1.10 8.08
C THR A 58 4.94 1.80 7.89
N GLN A 59 4.58 2.68 8.83
CA GLN A 59 3.31 3.41 8.81
C GLN A 59 3.19 4.41 7.65
N TYR A 60 4.29 4.71 6.97
CA TYR A 60 4.33 5.68 5.87
C TYR A 60 4.37 5.03 4.47
N ASP A 61 4.34 3.70 4.39
CA ASP A 61 4.57 2.98 3.13
C ASP A 61 3.31 2.35 2.51
N MET A 62 2.12 2.87 2.83
CA MET A 62 0.87 2.38 2.21
C MET A 62 0.92 2.44 0.67
N TRP A 63 1.65 3.39 0.09
CA TRP A 63 1.81 3.49 -1.36
C TRP A 63 2.45 2.22 -1.98
N ARG A 64 3.30 1.51 -1.23
CA ARG A 64 3.91 0.27 -1.68
C ARG A 64 2.89 -0.85 -1.83
N GLU A 65 1.88 -0.92 -0.95
CA GLU A 65 0.79 -1.88 -1.08
C GLU A 65 0.00 -1.66 -2.38
N LEU A 66 -0.23 -0.39 -2.76
CA LEU A 66 -0.86 -0.05 -4.04
C LEU A 66 -0.01 -0.52 -5.22
N ASP A 67 1.30 -0.29 -5.17
CA ASP A 67 2.22 -0.72 -6.21
C ASP A 67 2.35 -2.24 -6.29
N PHE A 68 2.43 -2.94 -5.16
CA PHE A 68 2.47 -4.40 -5.08
C PHE A 68 1.18 -5.02 -5.61
N TYR A 69 0.03 -4.41 -5.33
CA TYR A 69 -1.24 -4.87 -5.87
C TYR A 69 -1.24 -4.85 -7.39
N GLY A 70 -0.74 -3.78 -7.98
CA GLY A 70 -0.52 -3.72 -9.44
C GLY A 70 0.52 -4.73 -9.93
N LYS A 71 1.67 -4.83 -9.25
CA LYS A 71 2.78 -5.70 -9.65
C LYS A 71 2.43 -7.18 -9.60
N TYR A 72 1.84 -7.62 -8.49
CA TYR A 72 1.65 -9.04 -8.23
C TYR A 72 0.27 -9.55 -8.60
N CYS A 73 -0.76 -8.70 -8.53
CA CYS A 73 -2.13 -9.07 -8.90
C CYS A 73 -2.56 -8.57 -10.29
N GLY A 74 -1.77 -7.69 -10.93
CA GLY A 74 -2.04 -7.23 -12.29
C GLY A 74 -3.12 -6.16 -12.41
N VAL A 75 -3.51 -5.51 -11.30
CA VAL A 75 -4.51 -4.44 -11.33
C VAL A 75 -3.92 -3.12 -11.87
N SER A 76 -4.77 -2.27 -12.43
CA SER A 76 -4.37 -0.93 -12.85
C SER A 76 -4.10 0.00 -11.66
N ASN A 77 -3.32 1.07 -11.87
CA ASN A 77 -3.11 2.09 -10.85
C ASN A 77 -4.42 2.72 -10.39
N ALA A 78 -5.35 2.96 -11.32
CA ALA A 78 -6.69 3.47 -10.99
C ALA A 78 -7.45 2.54 -10.03
N PHE A 79 -7.42 1.23 -10.29
CA PHE A 79 -8.07 0.26 -9.43
C PHE A 79 -7.37 0.14 -8.07
N ALA A 80 -6.04 0.16 -8.03
CA ALA A 80 -5.29 0.17 -6.77
C ALA A 80 -5.64 1.41 -5.92
N LEU A 81 -5.68 2.60 -6.52
CA LEU A 81 -6.08 3.84 -5.85
C LEU A 81 -7.52 3.77 -5.33
N TYR A 82 -8.47 3.31 -6.15
CA TYR A 82 -9.84 3.08 -5.72
C TYR A 82 -9.92 2.14 -4.51
N THR A 83 -9.15 1.04 -4.56
CA THR A 83 -9.09 0.07 -3.46
C THR A 83 -8.54 0.69 -2.18
N GLY A 84 -7.42 1.43 -2.28
CA GLY A 84 -6.79 2.09 -1.12
C GLY A 84 -7.57 3.27 -0.56
N THR A 85 -8.64 3.72 -1.23
CA THR A 85 -9.46 4.86 -0.84
C THR A 85 -10.92 4.45 -0.61
N LEU A 86 -11.78 4.59 -1.61
CA LEU A 86 -13.22 4.40 -1.46
C LEU A 86 -13.62 2.96 -1.09
N LEU A 87 -12.99 1.96 -1.72
CA LEU A 87 -13.30 0.57 -1.39
C LEU A 87 -12.93 0.24 0.05
N ASN A 88 -11.73 0.62 0.50
CA ASN A 88 -11.32 0.44 1.89
C ASN A 88 -12.25 1.16 2.87
N ALA A 89 -12.64 2.40 2.58
CA ALA A 89 -13.59 3.15 3.39
C ALA A 89 -14.96 2.45 3.46
N THR A 90 -15.42 1.91 2.33
CA THR A 90 -16.67 1.15 2.25
C THR A 90 -16.60 -0.14 3.09
N LEU A 91 -15.51 -0.90 2.97
CA LEU A 91 -15.30 -2.13 3.75
C LEU A 91 -15.18 -1.85 5.26
N ALA A 92 -14.65 -0.68 5.62
CA ALA A 92 -14.58 -0.22 7.00
C ALA A 92 -15.91 0.37 7.52
N GLY A 93 -16.95 0.47 6.69
CA GLY A 93 -18.26 1.03 7.07
C GLY A 93 -18.29 2.55 7.17
N VAL A 94 -17.31 3.26 6.58
CA VAL A 94 -17.19 4.73 6.60
C VAL A 94 -17.18 5.35 5.20
N GLY A 95 -17.57 4.60 4.19
CA GLY A 95 -17.58 5.05 2.78
C GLY A 95 -18.48 6.25 2.51
N ASP A 96 -19.54 6.45 3.32
CA ASP A 96 -20.42 7.63 3.24
C ASP A 96 -19.77 8.89 3.84
N VAL A 97 -18.69 8.72 4.62
CA VAL A 97 -18.02 9.81 5.35
C VAL A 97 -16.73 10.23 4.68
N THR A 98 -15.98 9.28 4.10
CA THR A 98 -14.65 9.51 3.51
C THR A 98 -14.34 8.54 2.36
N GLY A 99 -13.14 8.60 1.80
CA GLY A 99 -12.64 7.70 0.75
C GLY A 99 -12.86 8.20 -0.68
N SER A 100 -13.66 9.24 -0.88
CA SER A 100 -13.83 9.93 -2.17
C SER A 100 -14.03 11.42 -1.96
N ILE A 101 -13.71 12.20 -2.99
CA ILE A 101 -13.92 13.66 -2.98
C ILE A 101 -15.34 13.95 -3.49
N GLU A 102 -16.28 14.11 -2.56
CA GLU A 102 -17.69 14.35 -2.83
C GLU A 102 -18.24 15.39 -1.85
N VAL A 103 -19.25 16.15 -2.30
CA VAL A 103 -19.94 17.13 -1.45
C VAL A 103 -20.60 16.39 -0.28
N GLY A 104 -20.34 16.86 0.93
CA GLY A 104 -20.92 16.28 2.16
C GLY A 104 -20.01 15.28 2.87
N LYS A 105 -18.90 14.85 2.25
CA LYS A 105 -17.89 14.02 2.91
C LYS A 105 -16.82 14.86 3.62
N CYS A 106 -16.08 14.22 4.51
CA CYS A 106 -14.92 14.83 5.15
C CYS A 106 -13.89 15.25 4.09
N ALA A 107 -13.28 16.40 4.30
CA ALA A 107 -12.18 16.88 3.46
C ALA A 107 -10.87 16.16 3.84
N ASP A 108 -10.77 14.89 3.45
CA ASP A 108 -9.60 14.01 3.62
C ASP A 108 -8.95 13.83 2.26
N MET A 109 -7.82 14.49 2.02
CA MET A 109 -7.17 14.52 0.71
C MET A 109 -5.64 14.55 0.84
N ILE A 110 -4.96 14.09 -0.20
CA ILE A 110 -3.54 14.32 -0.38
C ILE A 110 -3.31 15.02 -1.73
N VAL A 111 -2.27 15.83 -1.78
CA VAL A 111 -1.80 16.49 -3.01
C VAL A 111 -0.41 15.97 -3.35
N THR A 112 -0.19 15.60 -4.59
CA THR A 112 1.07 15.11 -5.12
C THR A 112 1.55 15.95 -6.30
N LYS A 113 2.86 15.99 -6.56
CA LYS A 113 3.43 16.69 -7.73
C LYS A 113 3.07 16.05 -9.07
N GLY A 114 2.92 14.74 -9.06
CA GLY A 114 2.66 13.97 -10.27
C GLY A 114 1.27 13.31 -10.26
N ASN A 115 0.95 12.66 -11.35
CA ASN A 115 -0.30 11.94 -11.51
C ASN A 115 -0.17 10.48 -11.01
N PRO A 116 -0.80 10.09 -9.89
CA PRO A 116 -0.70 8.73 -9.37
C PRO A 116 -1.39 7.67 -10.26
N LEU A 117 -2.23 8.08 -11.22
CA LEU A 117 -2.77 7.18 -12.22
C LEU A 117 -1.69 6.68 -13.21
N GLU A 118 -0.66 7.49 -13.43
CA GLU A 118 0.47 7.16 -14.30
C GLU A 118 1.60 6.49 -13.50
N ASP A 119 1.90 7.04 -12.33
CA ASP A 119 3.02 6.59 -11.49
C ASP A 119 2.66 6.66 -9.99
N LEU A 120 2.48 5.51 -9.36
CA LEU A 120 2.16 5.42 -7.93
C LEU A 120 3.31 5.89 -7.02
N SER A 121 4.55 5.98 -7.51
CA SER A 121 5.69 6.44 -6.70
C SER A 121 5.57 7.90 -6.28
N VAL A 122 4.77 8.71 -6.96
CA VAL A 122 4.48 10.10 -6.57
C VAL A 122 3.85 10.19 -5.17
N LEU A 123 3.19 9.11 -4.72
CA LEU A 123 2.63 9.00 -3.37
C LEU A 123 3.70 8.86 -2.27
N ARG A 124 4.94 8.59 -2.64
CA ARG A 124 6.09 8.51 -1.71
C ARG A 124 6.42 9.86 -1.08
N HIS A 125 6.06 10.94 -1.77
CA HIS A 125 6.32 12.32 -1.37
C HIS A 125 5.07 13.15 -1.63
N VAL A 126 4.20 13.25 -0.61
CA VAL A 126 3.02 14.10 -0.70
C VAL A 126 3.40 15.58 -0.42
N GLU A 127 2.85 16.49 -1.21
CA GLU A 127 3.06 17.93 -1.03
C GLU A 127 2.20 18.47 0.12
N MET A 128 0.98 17.94 0.24
CA MET A 128 0.04 18.41 1.24
C MET A 128 -0.88 17.25 1.67
N VAL A 129 -1.22 17.25 2.94
CA VAL A 129 -2.29 16.40 3.49
C VAL A 129 -3.39 17.32 4.02
N VAL A 130 -4.63 17.02 3.66
CA VAL A 130 -5.80 17.64 4.28
C VAL A 130 -6.51 16.56 5.07
N LYS A 131 -6.73 16.79 6.35
CA LYS A 131 -7.45 15.88 7.24
C LYS A 131 -8.55 16.65 7.98
N ASP A 132 -9.78 16.25 7.78
CA ASP A 132 -10.97 16.94 8.33
C ASP A 132 -10.96 18.45 8.02
N GLY A 133 -10.50 18.83 6.84
CA GLY A 133 -10.35 20.24 6.42
C GLY A 133 -9.13 20.99 6.97
N VAL A 134 -8.34 20.36 7.85
CA VAL A 134 -7.06 20.93 8.33
C VAL A 134 -5.95 20.61 7.36
N ILE A 135 -5.20 21.66 6.98
CA ILE A 135 -4.10 21.55 6.01
C ILE A 135 -2.77 21.34 6.73
N TYR A 136 -2.04 20.31 6.30
CA TYR A 136 -0.66 19.99 6.67
C TYR A 136 0.21 20.16 5.42
N ASP A 137 0.88 21.29 5.32
CA ASP A 137 1.74 21.63 4.18
C ASP A 137 3.11 20.97 4.32
N HIS A 138 3.61 20.36 3.24
CA HIS A 138 4.89 19.64 3.17
C HIS A 138 5.15 18.74 4.40
N PRO A 139 4.28 17.79 4.71
CA PRO A 139 4.42 16.93 5.89
C PRO A 139 5.73 16.14 5.82
N GLN A 140 6.49 16.17 6.92
CA GLN A 140 7.77 15.47 7.00
C GLN A 140 7.58 14.15 7.76
N VAL A 141 8.07 13.04 7.16
CA VAL A 141 8.08 11.72 7.78
C VAL A 141 9.52 11.26 7.91
N LYS A 142 9.92 10.90 9.12
CA LYS A 142 11.22 10.28 9.37
C LYS A 142 11.20 8.86 8.84
N LYS A 143 11.84 8.63 7.71
CA LYS A 143 11.98 7.30 7.09
C LYS A 143 13.16 6.54 7.69
N ILE A 144 13.14 5.23 7.55
CA ILE A 144 14.22 4.32 7.95
C ILE A 144 14.99 3.93 6.67
N PRO A 145 16.19 4.51 6.43
CA PRO A 145 16.89 4.37 5.14
C PRO A 145 17.15 2.92 4.74
N GLU A 146 17.52 2.07 5.70
CA GLU A 146 17.82 0.66 5.47
C GLU A 146 16.59 -0.10 4.97
N VAL A 147 15.40 0.21 5.52
CA VAL A 147 14.13 -0.38 5.08
C VAL A 147 13.78 0.10 3.68
N GLU A 148 13.92 1.41 3.42
CA GLU A 148 13.64 1.99 2.11
C GLU A 148 14.47 1.32 1.00
N VAL A 149 15.79 1.18 1.21
CA VAL A 149 16.71 0.56 0.24
C VAL A 149 16.32 -0.89 -0.07
N GLU A 150 15.93 -1.67 0.95
CA GLU A 150 15.51 -3.05 0.75
C GLU A 150 14.15 -3.16 0.05
N MET A 151 13.19 -2.35 0.47
CA MET A 151 11.85 -2.36 -0.10
C MET A 151 11.81 -1.88 -1.56
N ASP A 152 12.65 -0.90 -1.93
CA ASP A 152 12.73 -0.37 -3.29
C ASP A 152 13.09 -1.42 -4.35
N LYS A 153 13.75 -2.51 -3.95
CA LYS A 153 14.08 -3.63 -4.86
C LYS A 153 12.84 -4.35 -5.39
N PHE A 154 11.73 -4.25 -4.69
CA PHE A 154 10.50 -4.98 -5.01
C PHE A 154 9.44 -4.14 -5.71
N ASN A 155 9.57 -2.83 -5.72
CA ASN A 155 8.65 -1.93 -6.39
C ASN A 155 8.75 -2.02 -7.92
N ARG A 156 7.65 -1.70 -8.64
CA ARG A 156 7.64 -1.55 -10.11
C ARG A 156 8.39 -0.30 -10.54
N VAL A 157 8.26 0.74 -9.75
CA VAL A 157 8.76 2.06 -10.04
C VAL A 157 10.14 2.21 -9.39
N LYS A 158 11.11 2.69 -10.18
CA LYS A 158 12.49 2.89 -9.73
C LYS A 158 12.76 4.35 -9.44
#